data_b62192b5727e34023999a9fc3b5eef6a
#
_entry.id   b62192b5727e34023999a9fc3b5eef6a
#
_cell.length_a   1.000
_cell.length_b   1.000
_cell.length_c   1.000
_cell.angle_alpha   90.00
_cell.angle_beta   90.00
_cell.angle_gamma   90.00
#
_symmetry.space_group_name_H-M   'P 1'
#
loop_
_entity.id
_entity.type
_entity.pdbx_description
1 polymer ?
#
loop_
_entity_poly.entity_id
_entity_poly.type
_entity_poly.pdbx_seq_one_letter_code
_entity_poly.pdbx_strand_id
1 'polypeptide(L)'
;MNSARAAFTFVEVLAAMVFLGILMPVVISALLTANRVAVAAERSMIAAQLGENKLGELMLGNKWSSAAASGDFGQQWKGYRWQLSKPAWQTGAMTELTLDVFYKVQGTEHDARLSTLVDSSLSSGTTTTQ
;
A
#
# COMPACT_ATOMS: atom_id res chain seq x y z
N MET A 1 59.39 27.47 -8.24
CA MET A 1 58.07 26.82 -8.18
C MET A 1 57.92 26.17 -6.84
N ASN A 2 57.27 26.87 -5.93
CA ASN A 2 56.99 26.34 -4.60
C ASN A 2 55.75 25.47 -4.67
N SER A 3 55.95 24.17 -4.69
CA SER A 3 54.89 23.22 -4.39
C SER A 3 54.58 23.37 -2.90
N ALA A 4 53.61 24.18 -2.57
CA ALA A 4 53.06 24.19 -1.22
C ALA A 4 52.42 22.82 -0.98
N ARG A 5 53.17 21.92 -0.42
CA ARG A 5 52.63 20.70 0.18
C ARG A 5 51.80 21.15 1.36
N ALA A 6 50.48 21.22 1.17
CA ALA A 6 49.57 21.43 2.26
C ALA A 6 49.66 20.21 3.19
N ALA A 7 50.46 20.32 4.25
CA ALA A 7 50.50 19.35 5.32
C ALA A 7 49.26 19.55 6.16
N PHE A 8 48.43 18.52 6.27
CA PHE A 8 47.29 18.53 7.16
C PHE A 8 47.74 18.73 8.61
N THR A 9 47.18 19.67 9.29
CA THR A 9 47.44 19.89 10.71
C THR A 9 46.74 18.82 11.54
N PHE A 10 47.29 18.50 12.71
CA PHE A 10 46.68 17.55 13.65
C PHE A 10 45.24 17.97 14.04
N VAL A 11 45.01 19.25 14.23
CA VAL A 11 43.69 19.82 14.53
C VAL A 11 42.70 19.58 13.39
N GLU A 12 43.15 19.68 12.14
CA GLU A 12 42.32 19.45 10.97
C GLU A 12 41.87 17.98 10.85
N VAL A 13 42.75 17.04 11.12
CA VAL A 13 42.46 15.60 11.18
C VAL A 13 41.44 15.30 12.30
N LEU A 14 41.63 15.90 13.49
CA LEU A 14 40.69 15.75 14.60
C LEU A 14 39.30 16.31 14.23
N ALA A 15 39.25 17.49 13.62
CA ALA A 15 38.02 18.10 13.18
C ALA A 15 37.31 17.22 12.14
N ALA A 16 38.06 16.63 11.20
CA ALA A 16 37.50 15.70 10.21
C ALA A 16 36.92 14.42 10.86
N MET A 17 37.59 13.85 11.85
CA MET A 17 37.12 12.69 12.60
C MET A 17 35.84 12.98 13.38
N VAL A 18 35.76 14.11 14.05
CA VAL A 18 34.58 14.55 14.79
C VAL A 18 33.42 14.76 13.82
N PHE A 19 33.64 15.37 12.69
CA PHE A 19 32.65 15.60 11.64
C PHE A 19 32.11 14.29 11.07
N LEU A 20 32.97 13.34 10.75
CA LEU A 20 32.56 12.01 10.30
C LEU A 20 31.77 11.25 11.38
N GLY A 21 32.18 11.36 12.64
CA GLY A 21 31.50 10.74 13.78
C GLY A 21 30.06 11.25 13.97
N ILE A 22 29.78 12.48 13.58
CA ILE A 22 28.41 13.07 13.62
C ILE A 22 27.64 12.74 12.35
N LEU A 23 28.25 12.78 11.18
CA LEU A 23 27.58 12.57 9.90
C LEU A 23 27.18 11.11 9.66
N MET A 24 28.03 10.15 10.00
CA MET A 24 27.78 8.73 9.76
C MET A 24 26.45 8.23 10.35
N PRO A 25 26.13 8.47 11.63
CA PRO A 25 24.85 8.04 12.19
C PRO A 25 23.64 8.65 11.47
N VAL A 26 23.74 9.91 11.06
CA VAL A 26 22.67 10.62 10.34
C VAL A 26 22.43 10.00 8.97
N VAL A 27 23.48 9.71 8.23
CA VAL A 27 23.40 9.06 6.90
C VAL A 27 22.80 7.66 7.02
N ILE A 28 23.25 6.86 7.99
CA ILE A 28 22.72 5.52 8.23
C ILE A 28 21.23 5.59 8.57
N SER A 29 20.82 6.49 9.45
CA SER A 29 19.42 6.69 9.80
C SER A 29 18.56 7.09 8.60
N ALA A 30 19.08 7.95 7.74
CA ALA A 30 18.40 8.36 6.51
C ALA A 30 18.19 7.18 5.54
N LEU A 31 19.22 6.32 5.36
CA LEU A 31 19.12 5.13 4.51
C LEU A 31 18.13 4.11 5.06
N LEU A 32 18.13 3.87 6.36
CA LEU A 32 17.16 2.96 6.99
C LEU A 32 15.73 3.46 6.83
N THR A 33 15.52 4.76 6.96
CA THR A 33 14.19 5.37 6.76
C THR A 33 13.75 5.27 5.30
N ALA A 34 14.65 5.53 4.35
CA ALA A 34 14.37 5.40 2.93
C ALA A 34 13.96 3.97 2.55
N ASN A 35 14.67 2.95 3.06
CA ASN A 35 14.32 1.55 2.83
C ASN A 35 12.94 1.18 3.39
N ARG A 36 12.58 1.70 4.56
CA ARG A 36 11.25 1.47 5.15
C ARG A 36 10.13 2.05 4.29
N VAL A 37 10.33 3.25 3.79
CA VAL A 37 9.36 3.92 2.90
C VAL A 37 9.23 3.15 1.58
N ALA A 38 10.32 2.67 1.00
CA ALA A 38 10.32 1.89 -0.23
C ALA A 38 9.52 0.58 -0.09
N VAL A 39 9.73 -0.16 1.00
CA VAL A 39 8.98 -1.39 1.29
C VAL A 39 7.49 -1.11 1.52
N ALA A 40 7.16 -0.03 2.21
CA ALA A 40 5.78 0.37 2.42
C ALA A 40 5.09 0.72 1.09
N ALA A 41 5.76 1.45 0.21
CA ALA A 41 5.25 1.80 -1.11
C ALA A 41 5.02 0.56 -1.99
N GLU A 42 5.97 -0.38 -2.02
CA GLU A 42 5.84 -1.63 -2.75
C GLU A 42 4.63 -2.45 -2.30
N ARG A 43 4.46 -2.63 -0.99
CA ARG A 43 3.32 -3.36 -0.43
C ARG A 43 1.99 -2.65 -0.69
N SER A 44 1.97 -1.34 -0.65
CA SER A 44 0.80 -0.54 -1.01
C SER A 44 0.40 -0.75 -2.48
N MET A 45 1.35 -0.78 -3.39
CA MET A 45 1.10 -1.05 -4.81
C MET A 45 0.56 -2.46 -5.03
N ILE A 46 1.13 -3.47 -4.38
CA ILE A 46 0.64 -4.85 -4.44
C ILE A 46 -0.80 -4.93 -3.90
N ALA A 47 -1.06 -4.31 -2.75
CA ALA A 47 -2.40 -4.27 -2.17
C ALA A 47 -3.42 -3.62 -3.11
N ALA A 48 -3.07 -2.52 -3.76
CA ALA A 48 -3.92 -1.85 -4.74
C ALA A 48 -4.21 -2.76 -5.95
N GLN A 49 -3.20 -3.42 -6.50
CA GLN A 49 -3.37 -4.37 -7.61
C GLN A 49 -4.25 -5.57 -7.25
N LEU A 50 -4.04 -6.14 -6.06
CA LEU A 50 -4.87 -7.24 -5.56
C LEU A 50 -6.32 -6.78 -5.37
N GLY A 51 -6.51 -5.58 -4.84
CA GLY A 51 -7.82 -4.96 -4.67
C GLY A 51 -8.53 -4.72 -6.00
N GLU A 52 -7.84 -4.16 -6.98
CA GLU A 52 -8.39 -3.95 -8.33
C GLU A 52 -8.82 -5.25 -8.99
N ASN A 53 -7.97 -6.28 -8.93
CA ASN A 53 -8.28 -7.59 -9.48
C ASN A 53 -9.50 -8.22 -8.79
N LYS A 54 -9.56 -8.13 -7.45
CA LYS A 54 -10.68 -8.67 -6.68
C LYS A 54 -11.98 -7.92 -6.97
N LEU A 55 -11.91 -6.61 -7.05
CA LEU A 55 -13.06 -5.78 -7.37
C LEU A 55 -13.57 -6.07 -8.78
N GLY A 56 -12.66 -6.21 -9.76
CA GLY A 56 -13.00 -6.62 -11.11
C GLY A 56 -13.68 -7.99 -11.17
N GLU A 57 -13.18 -8.98 -10.42
CA GLU A 57 -13.78 -10.30 -10.29
C GLU A 57 -15.21 -10.23 -9.72
N LEU A 58 -15.42 -9.41 -8.70
CA LEU A 58 -16.73 -9.22 -8.07
C LEU A 58 -17.73 -8.52 -9.00
N MET A 59 -17.26 -7.62 -9.83
CA MET A 59 -18.11 -6.93 -10.80
C MET A 59 -18.52 -7.83 -11.97
N LEU A 60 -17.70 -8.80 -12.35
CA LEU A 60 -18.03 -9.76 -13.38
C LEU A 60 -19.19 -10.67 -12.94
N GLY A 61 -20.31 -10.57 -13.64
CA GLY A 61 -21.49 -11.39 -13.37
C GLY A 61 -22.21 -11.03 -12.07
N ASN A 62 -22.04 -9.80 -11.58
CA ASN A 62 -22.70 -9.30 -10.36
C ASN A 62 -22.44 -10.14 -9.09
N LYS A 63 -21.29 -10.77 -9.01
CA LYS A 63 -20.90 -11.60 -7.87
C LYS A 63 -20.81 -10.83 -6.55
N TRP A 64 -20.69 -9.50 -6.62
CA TRP A 64 -20.63 -8.63 -5.45
C TRP A 64 -21.85 -8.73 -4.54
N SER A 65 -23.00 -9.06 -5.10
CA SER A 65 -24.27 -9.16 -4.35
C SER A 65 -24.27 -10.34 -3.37
N SER A 66 -23.66 -11.46 -3.77
CA SER A 66 -23.58 -12.71 -3.00
C SER A 66 -22.19 -13.00 -2.42
N ALA A 67 -21.21 -12.10 -2.63
CA ALA A 67 -19.86 -12.28 -2.15
C ALA A 67 -19.78 -12.27 -0.61
N ALA A 68 -18.81 -13.00 -0.08
CA ALA A 68 -18.44 -12.91 1.32
C ALA A 68 -18.00 -11.48 1.68
N ALA A 69 -18.23 -11.07 2.93
CA ALA A 69 -17.85 -9.74 3.40
C ALA A 69 -16.34 -9.57 3.60
N SER A 70 -15.59 -10.64 3.69
CA SER A 70 -14.14 -10.61 3.89
C SER A 70 -13.50 -11.92 3.46
N GLY A 71 -12.19 -11.89 3.26
CA GLY A 71 -11.42 -13.07 2.91
C GLY A 71 -9.93 -12.75 2.79
N ASP A 72 -9.18 -13.70 2.28
CA ASP A 72 -7.76 -13.55 1.95
C ASP A 72 -7.53 -13.72 0.43
N PHE A 73 -6.29 -13.50 0.01
CA PHE A 73 -5.88 -13.67 -1.39
C PHE A 73 -5.17 -15.02 -1.65
N GLY A 74 -5.26 -15.96 -0.70
CA GLY A 74 -4.67 -17.28 -0.81
C GLY A 74 -3.22 -17.37 -0.36
N GLN A 75 -2.65 -18.57 -0.51
CA GLN A 75 -1.30 -18.92 -0.04
C GLN A 75 -0.19 -18.09 -0.69
N GLN A 76 -0.40 -17.67 -1.91
CA GLN A 76 0.57 -16.88 -2.68
C GLN A 76 0.73 -15.47 -2.11
N TRP A 77 -0.31 -14.94 -1.50
CA TRP A 77 -0.37 -13.58 -0.97
C TRP A 77 -0.63 -13.57 0.54
N LYS A 78 0.15 -14.33 1.28
CA LYS A 78 0.07 -14.37 2.75
C LYS A 78 0.28 -12.97 3.34
N GLY A 79 -0.58 -12.60 4.28
CA GLY A 79 -0.52 -11.31 4.96
C GLY A 79 -1.36 -10.21 4.29
N TYR A 80 -2.01 -10.51 3.18
CA TYR A 80 -3.00 -9.64 2.55
C TYR A 80 -4.40 -10.18 2.79
N ARG A 81 -5.27 -9.34 3.31
CA ARG A 81 -6.69 -9.64 3.57
C ARG A 81 -7.55 -8.58 2.91
N TRP A 82 -8.76 -8.93 2.55
CA TRP A 82 -9.71 -7.98 1.99
C TRP A 82 -11.02 -7.99 2.79
N GLN A 83 -11.67 -6.84 2.80
CA GLN A 83 -12.99 -6.66 3.37
C GLN A 83 -13.85 -5.85 2.41
N LEU A 84 -15.03 -6.37 2.10
CA LEU A 84 -16.00 -5.72 1.24
C LEU A 84 -17.06 -5.04 2.09
N SER A 85 -17.24 -3.76 1.91
CA SER A 85 -18.29 -2.95 2.53
C SER A 85 -19.25 -2.44 1.48
N LYS A 86 -20.54 -2.47 1.82
CA LYS A 86 -21.62 -1.92 1.01
C LYS A 86 -22.30 -0.84 1.84
N PRO A 87 -21.72 0.36 1.96
CA PRO A 87 -22.36 1.43 2.72
C PRO A 87 -23.71 1.76 2.07
N ALA A 88 -24.70 2.01 2.91
CA ALA A 88 -26.07 2.29 2.49
C ALA A 88 -26.22 3.69 1.88
N TRP A 89 -25.33 4.06 1.00
CA TRP A 89 -25.43 5.30 0.25
C TRP A 89 -26.25 5.04 -1.00
N GLN A 90 -27.55 5.25 -0.86
CA GLN A 90 -28.49 5.08 -1.95
C GLN A 90 -28.90 6.44 -2.49
N THR A 91 -28.25 6.86 -3.55
CA THR A 91 -28.78 7.92 -4.39
C THR A 91 -29.17 7.31 -5.72
N GLY A 92 -30.45 7.00 -5.88
CA GLY A 92 -30.97 6.34 -7.07
C GLY A 92 -30.71 4.81 -7.07
N ALA A 93 -30.45 4.25 -8.25
CA ALA A 93 -30.19 2.83 -8.47
C ALA A 93 -28.71 2.44 -8.28
N MET A 94 -27.87 3.32 -7.76
CA MET A 94 -26.44 3.11 -7.58
C MET A 94 -26.12 2.70 -6.15
N THR A 95 -25.23 1.73 -6.01
CA THR A 95 -24.67 1.30 -4.72
C THR A 95 -23.17 1.46 -4.77
N GLU A 96 -22.59 2.06 -3.74
CA GLU A 96 -21.15 2.10 -3.59
C GLU A 96 -20.63 0.77 -3.04
N LEU A 97 -19.62 0.22 -3.69
CA LEU A 97 -18.83 -0.89 -3.18
C LEU A 97 -17.48 -0.38 -2.72
N THR A 98 -17.13 -0.63 -1.49
CA THR A 98 -15.82 -0.30 -0.94
C THR A 98 -15.09 -1.58 -0.59
N LEU A 99 -13.90 -1.75 -1.16
CA LEU A 99 -13.00 -2.85 -0.87
C LEU A 99 -11.77 -2.32 -0.15
N ASP A 100 -11.58 -2.76 1.08
CA ASP A 100 -10.39 -2.47 1.87
C ASP A 100 -9.45 -3.68 1.83
N VAL A 101 -8.20 -3.45 1.43
CA VAL A 101 -7.15 -4.47 1.43
C VAL A 101 -6.19 -4.16 2.55
N PHE A 102 -6.12 -5.04 3.54
CA PHE A 102 -5.26 -4.90 4.71
C PHE A 102 -3.94 -5.62 4.50
N TYR A 103 -2.85 -4.99 4.86
CA TYR A 103 -1.51 -5.55 4.80
C TYR A 103 -0.65 -5.01 5.95
N LYS A 104 0.43 -5.69 6.27
CA LYS A 104 1.35 -5.28 7.34
C LYS A 104 2.68 -4.82 6.77
N VAL A 105 3.17 -3.72 7.29
CA VAL A 105 4.54 -3.24 7.08
C VAL A 105 5.22 -3.12 8.43
N GLN A 106 6.25 -3.90 8.67
CA GLN A 106 7.01 -3.90 9.92
C GLN A 106 6.15 -4.02 11.20
N GLY A 107 5.12 -4.88 11.14
CA GLY A 107 4.22 -5.11 12.27
C GLY A 107 3.07 -4.10 12.41
N THR A 108 3.07 -3.03 11.63
CA THR A 108 1.97 -2.05 11.57
C THR A 108 1.02 -2.41 10.44
N GLU A 109 -0.27 -2.47 10.75
CA GLU A 109 -1.32 -2.72 9.77
C GLU A 109 -1.64 -1.45 9.01
N HIS A 110 -1.72 -1.57 7.68
CA HIS A 110 -2.12 -0.54 6.74
C HIS A 110 -3.26 -1.07 5.89
N ASP A 111 -4.01 -0.18 5.27
CA ASP A 111 -5.07 -0.51 4.35
C ASP A 111 -4.94 0.27 3.04
N ALA A 112 -5.39 -0.36 1.95
CA ALA A 112 -5.61 0.27 0.67
C ALA A 112 -7.10 0.20 0.36
N ARG A 113 -7.74 1.36 0.24
CA ARG A 113 -9.18 1.46 0.00
C ARG A 113 -9.46 1.74 -1.46
N LEU A 114 -10.33 0.92 -2.05
CA LEU A 114 -10.83 1.07 -3.41
C LEU A 114 -12.36 1.17 -3.34
N SER A 115 -12.93 2.13 -4.05
CA SER A 115 -14.39 2.28 -4.14
C SER A 115 -14.82 2.32 -5.60
N THR A 116 -15.97 1.74 -5.87
CA THR A 116 -16.61 1.82 -7.18
C THR A 116 -18.13 1.91 -7.01
N LEU A 117 -18.79 2.43 -8.02
CA LEU A 117 -20.25 2.49 -8.09
C LEU A 117 -20.76 1.37 -8.97
N VAL A 118 -21.74 0.65 -8.48
CA VAL A 118 -22.43 -0.41 -9.23
C VAL A 118 -23.92 -0.10 -9.32
N ASP A 119 -24.52 -0.49 -10.43
CA ASP A 119 -25.95 -0.39 -10.59
C ASP A 119 -26.65 -1.52 -9.84
N SER A 120 -27.40 -1.18 -8.82
CA SER A 120 -28.13 -2.14 -8.01
C SER A 120 -29.31 -2.79 -8.74
N SER A 121 -29.79 -2.19 -9.84
CA SER A 121 -30.86 -2.75 -10.66
C SER A 121 -30.42 -4.02 -11.40
N LEU A 122 -29.12 -4.14 -11.69
CA LEU A 122 -28.57 -5.31 -12.36
C LEU A 122 -28.44 -6.54 -11.43
N SER A 123 -28.51 -6.35 -10.12
CA SER A 123 -28.47 -7.45 -9.15
C SER A 123 -29.81 -8.20 -9.04
N SER A 124 -30.89 -7.57 -9.47
CA SER A 124 -32.23 -8.17 -9.55
C SER A 124 -32.51 -8.75 -10.92
N GLY A 125 -31.48 -9.38 -11.51
CA GLY A 125 -31.58 -10.08 -12.79
C GLY A 125 -32.66 -11.16 -12.76
N THR A 126 -33.78 -10.73 -13.21
CA THR A 126 -35.04 -11.38 -13.52
C THR A 126 -34.83 -12.74 -14.15
N THR A 127 -35.21 -13.74 -13.43
CA THR A 127 -35.68 -14.98 -14.02
C THR A 127 -37.08 -14.69 -14.62
N THR A 128 -37.12 -14.19 -15.83
CA THR A 128 -38.38 -14.25 -16.60
C THR A 128 -38.40 -15.58 -17.31
N THR A 129 -39.00 -16.53 -16.66
CA THR A 129 -39.47 -17.78 -17.30
C THR A 129 -40.70 -17.44 -18.12
N GLN A 130 -40.58 -17.60 -19.41
CA GLN A 130 -41.75 -17.95 -20.25
C GLN A 130 -41.66 -19.41 -20.55
#